data_9534942e56d4b88dc36e002dcd73a1a4
#
_entry.id   9534942e56d4b88dc36e002dcd73a1a4
#
_cell.length_a   1.000
_cell.length_b   1.000
_cell.length_c   1.000
_cell.angle_alpha   90.00
_cell.angle_beta   90.00
_cell.angle_gamma   90.00
#
_symmetry.space_group_name_H-M   'P 1'
#
loop_
_entity.id
_entity.type
_entity.pdbx_description
1 polymer ?
#
loop_
_entity_poly.entity_id
_entity_poly.type
_entity_poly.pdbx_seq_one_letter_code
_entity_poly.pdbx_strand_id
1 'polypeptide(L)'
;LWYRRQRQMCIRDRDDGELCIKGKHVAKGYYKAEEETKAAFDNDGWLHTGDLAEIDENGFAKIIGRKKEIIITSGGKNIAPVELENLIKTHELIGQICMVGDGKKFLSALIVLDGDGGAEKWANENGVDYNIETMSKNEKVLSAIQDHVDQSNSKVANVQQIKKFTLLSNEWTDSSGELTPSLKLKRHVVAERYENEIEAMYEEAK
;
A
#
# COMPACT_ATOMS: atom_id res chain seq x y z
N LEU A 1 36.07 -11.81 0.38
CA LEU A 1 35.22 -12.16 -0.79
C LEU A 1 33.87 -11.39 -0.80
N TRP A 2 33.31 -11.05 0.34
CA TRP A 2 32.07 -10.26 0.47
C TRP A 2 32.25 -8.81 -0.01
N TYR A 3 33.37 -8.18 0.34
CA TYR A 3 33.70 -6.80 -0.02
C TYR A 3 33.86 -6.55 -1.53
N ARG A 4 34.23 -7.56 -2.32
CA ARG A 4 34.38 -7.44 -3.77
C ARG A 4 33.06 -7.47 -4.55
N ARG A 5 32.01 -8.13 -4.02
CA ARG A 5 30.68 -8.15 -4.66
C ARG A 5 29.95 -6.82 -4.51
N GLN A 6 30.07 -6.17 -3.37
CA GLN A 6 29.46 -4.84 -3.14
C GLN A 6 30.06 -3.73 -4.05
N ARG A 7 31.34 -3.84 -4.45
CA ARG A 7 31.97 -2.87 -5.36
C ARG A 7 31.47 -2.96 -6.83
N GLN A 8 30.67 -3.96 -7.19
CA GLN A 8 30.14 -4.12 -8.56
C GLN A 8 28.68 -3.70 -8.69
N MET A 9 27.99 -3.43 -7.60
CA MET A 9 26.64 -2.92 -7.55
C MET A 9 26.71 -1.44 -7.19
N CYS A 10 26.33 -0.59 -8.14
CA CYS A 10 26.12 0.83 -7.86
C CYS A 10 24.66 1.04 -7.53
N ILE A 11 24.41 1.63 -6.38
CA ILE A 11 23.08 2.05 -5.92
C ILE A 11 23.15 3.57 -5.79
N ARG A 12 22.14 4.26 -6.28
CA ARG A 12 21.94 5.69 -6.01
C ARG A 12 20.46 5.95 -5.79
N ASP A 13 20.16 6.83 -4.88
CA ASP A 13 18.92 7.56 -4.81
C ASP A 13 18.99 8.77 -5.76
N ARG A 14 17.87 9.13 -6.31
CA ARG A 14 17.70 10.38 -7.06
C ARG A 14 17.13 11.44 -6.14
N ASP A 15 17.10 12.68 -6.61
CA ASP A 15 16.47 13.82 -5.90
C ASP A 15 14.99 13.54 -5.56
N ASP A 16 14.34 12.63 -6.32
CA ASP A 16 12.97 12.17 -6.11
C ASP A 16 12.88 10.90 -5.24
N GLY A 17 13.99 10.41 -4.67
CA GLY A 17 14.07 9.24 -3.81
C GLY A 17 13.99 7.90 -4.54
N GLU A 18 13.95 7.88 -5.87
CA GLU A 18 13.89 6.62 -6.63
C GLU A 18 15.19 5.84 -6.54
N LEU A 19 15.09 4.56 -6.19
CA LEU A 19 16.21 3.62 -6.21
C LEU A 19 16.60 3.27 -7.64
N CYS A 20 17.82 3.63 -8.02
CA CYS A 20 18.41 3.22 -9.30
C CYS A 20 19.57 2.26 -9.05
N ILE A 21 19.67 1.21 -9.86
CA ILE A 21 20.73 0.21 -9.74
C ILE A 21 21.46 0.00 -11.06
N LYS A 22 22.77 -0.25 -10.96
CA LYS A 22 23.63 -0.52 -12.12
C LYS A 22 24.65 -1.61 -11.78
N GLY A 23 24.91 -2.52 -12.69
CA GLY A 23 25.92 -3.55 -12.50
C GLY A 23 25.68 -4.78 -13.39
N LYS A 24 26.63 -5.70 -13.37
CA LYS A 24 26.58 -6.93 -14.20
C LYS A 24 25.45 -7.91 -13.81
N HIS A 25 24.83 -7.73 -12.64
CA HIS A 25 23.70 -8.53 -12.15
C HIS A 25 22.35 -7.98 -12.64
N VAL A 26 22.33 -6.76 -13.20
CA VAL A 26 21.12 -6.15 -13.76
C VAL A 26 20.84 -6.73 -15.15
N ALA A 27 19.58 -7.04 -15.43
CA ALA A 27 19.16 -7.52 -16.76
C ALA A 27 19.46 -6.49 -17.84
N LYS A 28 19.62 -6.95 -19.08
CA LYS A 28 19.88 -6.06 -20.22
C LYS A 28 18.65 -5.33 -20.72
N GLY A 29 17.46 -5.80 -20.34
CA GLY A 29 16.17 -5.26 -20.76
C GLY A 29 15.08 -6.31 -20.67
N TYR A 30 13.88 -5.94 -21.10
CA TYR A 30 12.71 -6.83 -21.18
C TYR A 30 12.68 -7.54 -22.54
N TYR A 31 12.37 -8.83 -22.52
CA TYR A 31 12.38 -9.66 -23.74
C TYR A 31 11.28 -9.20 -24.71
N LYS A 32 11.66 -8.85 -25.93
CA LYS A 32 10.75 -8.35 -26.99
C LYS A 32 9.88 -7.15 -26.58
N ALA A 33 10.36 -6.32 -25.63
CA ALA A 33 9.67 -5.17 -25.10
C ALA A 33 10.65 -3.98 -25.06
N GLU A 34 10.91 -3.38 -26.23
CA GLU A 34 11.92 -2.31 -26.38
C GLU A 34 11.51 -1.01 -25.71
N GLU A 35 10.23 -0.65 -25.81
CA GLU A 35 9.71 0.59 -25.21
C GLU A 35 9.77 0.52 -23.68
N GLU A 36 9.37 -0.60 -23.09
CA GLU A 36 9.45 -0.86 -21.65
C GLU A 36 10.93 -0.88 -21.20
N THR A 37 11.82 -1.41 -22.03
CA THR A 37 13.25 -1.39 -21.75
C THR A 37 13.79 0.04 -21.74
N LYS A 38 13.45 0.87 -22.75
CA LYS A 38 13.84 2.28 -22.82
C LYS A 38 13.26 3.09 -21.65
N ALA A 39 12.06 2.76 -21.20
CA ALA A 39 11.42 3.42 -20.05
C ALA A 39 12.09 3.05 -18.72
N ALA A 40 12.63 1.82 -18.62
CA ALA A 40 13.23 1.32 -17.40
C ALA A 40 14.72 1.61 -17.26
N PHE A 41 15.44 1.86 -18.36
CA PHE A 41 16.87 2.12 -18.34
C PHE A 41 17.19 3.52 -18.88
N ASP A 42 18.02 4.26 -18.17
CA ASP A 42 18.52 5.52 -18.68
C ASP A 42 19.69 5.31 -19.68
N ASN A 43 20.10 6.41 -20.35
CA ASN A 43 21.18 6.38 -21.35
C ASN A 43 22.55 5.98 -20.76
N ASP A 44 22.72 6.12 -19.45
CA ASP A 44 23.93 5.72 -18.73
C ASP A 44 23.89 4.26 -18.27
N GLY A 45 22.79 3.53 -18.53
CA GLY A 45 22.59 2.12 -18.20
C GLY A 45 22.21 1.87 -16.74
N TRP A 46 21.58 2.84 -16.05
CA TRP A 46 20.94 2.63 -14.77
C TRP A 46 19.53 2.11 -14.96
N LEU A 47 19.18 1.07 -14.22
CA LEU A 47 17.81 0.58 -14.10
C LEU A 47 17.06 1.43 -13.07
N HIS A 48 15.99 2.04 -13.50
CA HIS A 48 14.97 2.69 -12.67
C HIS A 48 14.05 1.63 -12.10
N THR A 49 14.13 1.37 -10.79
CA THR A 49 13.35 0.28 -10.19
C THR A 49 11.87 0.63 -10.01
N GLY A 50 11.55 1.91 -9.98
CA GLY A 50 10.25 2.43 -9.59
C GLY A 50 9.96 2.30 -8.10
N ASP A 51 10.94 1.83 -7.31
CA ASP A 51 10.84 1.75 -5.86
C ASP A 51 11.51 2.98 -5.24
N LEU A 52 10.94 3.50 -4.17
CA LEU A 52 11.53 4.56 -3.35
C LEU A 52 12.33 3.93 -2.21
N ALA A 53 13.51 4.47 -1.94
CA ALA A 53 14.37 3.96 -0.89
C ALA A 53 15.07 5.08 -0.12
N GLU A 54 15.34 4.82 1.14
CA GLU A 54 16.26 5.57 1.97
C GLU A 54 17.58 4.81 2.07
N ILE A 55 18.70 5.51 1.91
CA ILE A 55 20.04 4.91 2.06
C ILE A 55 20.63 5.44 3.36
N ASP A 56 20.97 4.55 4.27
CA ASP A 56 21.57 4.92 5.56
C ASP A 56 23.05 5.29 5.43
N GLU A 57 23.65 5.80 6.51
CA GLU A 57 25.08 6.19 6.58
C GLU A 57 26.05 5.03 6.28
N ASN A 58 25.60 3.79 6.44
CA ASN A 58 26.38 2.58 6.16
C ASN A 58 26.19 2.08 4.72
N GLY A 59 25.32 2.73 3.93
CA GLY A 59 25.02 2.38 2.55
C GLY A 59 23.98 1.25 2.40
N PHE A 60 23.18 0.95 3.43
CA PHE A 60 22.06 0.02 3.31
C PHE A 60 20.84 0.76 2.79
N ALA A 61 20.21 0.18 1.76
CA ALA A 61 18.97 0.70 1.18
C ALA A 61 17.77 0.03 1.85
N LYS A 62 16.86 0.85 2.40
CA LYS A 62 15.53 0.44 2.89
C LYS A 62 14.48 0.89 1.90
N ILE A 63 13.73 -0.05 1.32
CA ILE A 63 12.59 0.29 0.46
C ILE A 63 11.47 0.86 1.32
N ILE A 64 10.98 2.05 0.97
CA ILE A 64 9.92 2.77 1.67
C ILE A 64 8.59 2.76 0.92
N GLY A 65 8.60 2.44 -0.36
CA GLY A 65 7.38 2.34 -1.16
C GLY A 65 7.63 2.24 -2.65
N ARG A 66 6.55 2.32 -3.41
CA ARG A 66 6.57 2.40 -4.86
C ARG A 66 6.27 3.82 -5.33
N LYS A 67 7.05 4.34 -6.28
CA LYS A 67 6.88 5.69 -6.83
C LYS A 67 5.48 5.94 -7.40
N LYS A 68 4.92 4.93 -8.09
CA LYS A 68 3.57 4.99 -8.69
C LYS A 68 2.43 4.81 -7.66
N GLU A 69 2.75 4.41 -6.43
CA GLU A 69 1.78 4.17 -5.36
C GLU A 69 1.81 5.26 -4.28
N ILE A 70 2.67 6.27 -4.44
CA ILE A 70 2.71 7.43 -3.56
C ILE A 70 1.40 8.21 -3.68
N ILE A 71 0.81 8.49 -2.54
CA ILE A 71 -0.35 9.37 -2.41
C ILE A 71 0.17 10.80 -2.23
N ILE A 72 -0.24 11.71 -3.12
CA ILE A 72 0.11 13.13 -3.02
C ILE A 72 -1.13 13.89 -2.53
N THR A 73 -1.13 14.27 -1.27
CA THR A 73 -2.24 15.03 -0.68
C THR A 73 -2.37 16.42 -1.29
N SER A 74 -3.52 17.07 -1.14
CA SER A 74 -3.74 18.46 -1.59
C SER A 74 -2.75 19.47 -0.96
N GLY A 75 -2.15 19.11 0.16
CA GLY A 75 -1.07 19.89 0.81
C GLY A 75 0.33 19.60 0.24
N GLY A 76 0.45 18.82 -0.84
CA GLY A 76 1.72 18.50 -1.49
C GLY A 76 2.60 17.53 -0.69
N LYS A 77 2.05 16.75 0.24
CA LYS A 77 2.80 15.74 0.99
C LYS A 77 2.80 14.41 0.26
N ASN A 78 3.98 13.85 0.03
CA ASN A 78 4.19 12.52 -0.53
C ASN A 78 4.11 11.49 0.59
N ILE A 79 3.21 10.53 0.48
CA ILE A 79 2.95 9.52 1.51
C ILE A 79 3.00 8.14 0.87
N ALA A 80 3.89 7.28 1.39
CA ALA A 80 3.94 5.88 1.02
C ALA A 80 2.92 5.09 1.87
N PRO A 81 1.89 4.49 1.26
CA PRO A 81 0.80 3.88 2.04
C PRO A 81 1.19 2.56 2.71
N VAL A 82 2.18 1.85 2.17
CA VAL A 82 2.51 0.45 2.49
C VAL A 82 2.82 0.23 3.97
N GLU A 83 3.53 1.16 4.62
CA GLU A 83 3.92 0.99 6.03
C GLU A 83 2.71 0.96 6.95
N LEU A 84 1.80 1.95 6.82
CA LEU A 84 0.60 2.02 7.65
C LEU A 84 -0.41 0.91 7.29
N GLU A 85 -0.56 0.60 6.00
CA GLU A 85 -1.41 -0.52 5.57
C GLU A 85 -0.95 -1.84 6.18
N ASN A 86 0.35 -2.12 6.19
CA ASN A 86 0.90 -3.33 6.80
C ASN A 86 0.67 -3.37 8.32
N LEU A 87 0.76 -2.23 9.01
CA LEU A 87 0.44 -2.15 10.43
C LEU A 87 -1.03 -2.48 10.70
N ILE A 88 -1.94 -1.93 9.89
CA ILE A 88 -3.39 -2.14 10.06
C ILE A 88 -3.77 -3.57 9.69
N LYS A 89 -3.17 -4.17 8.67
CA LYS A 89 -3.38 -5.58 8.28
C LYS A 89 -2.95 -6.61 9.33
N THR A 90 -2.29 -6.23 10.40
CA THR A 90 -1.95 -7.17 11.49
C THR A 90 -3.17 -7.58 12.33
N HIS A 91 -4.32 -6.93 12.19
CA HIS A 91 -5.55 -7.29 12.89
C HIS A 91 -6.26 -8.44 12.20
N GLU A 92 -6.68 -9.46 12.96
CA GLU A 92 -7.31 -10.68 12.44
C GLU A 92 -8.64 -10.46 11.68
N LEU A 93 -9.36 -9.36 11.95
CA LEU A 93 -10.54 -8.96 11.19
C LEU A 93 -10.24 -8.46 9.77
N ILE A 94 -9.00 -8.06 9.47
CA ILE A 94 -8.69 -7.29 8.27
C ILE A 94 -7.97 -8.16 7.25
N GLY A 95 -8.66 -8.49 6.17
CA GLY A 95 -8.09 -9.20 5.03
C GLY A 95 -7.22 -8.29 4.15
N GLN A 96 -7.77 -7.17 3.71
CA GLN A 96 -7.06 -6.21 2.88
C GLN A 96 -7.43 -4.77 3.25
N ILE A 97 -6.54 -3.84 2.91
CA ILE A 97 -6.73 -2.40 3.06
C ILE A 97 -6.15 -1.67 1.84
N CYS A 98 -6.80 -0.60 1.42
CA CYS A 98 -6.31 0.33 0.41
C CYS A 98 -6.41 1.74 0.95
N MET A 99 -5.28 2.36 1.23
CA MET A 99 -5.24 3.79 1.55
C MET A 99 -5.51 4.61 0.30
N VAL A 100 -6.31 5.66 0.46
CA VAL A 100 -6.70 6.63 -0.58
C VAL A 100 -6.54 8.05 -0.05
N GLY A 101 -6.40 9.02 -0.96
CA GLY A 101 -6.23 10.42 -0.53
C GLY A 101 -5.46 11.27 -1.53
N ASP A 102 -5.24 10.76 -2.75
CA ASP A 102 -4.55 11.54 -3.78
C ASP A 102 -5.36 12.80 -4.13
N GLY A 103 -4.71 13.98 -4.07
CA GLY A 103 -5.37 15.27 -4.21
C GLY A 103 -6.33 15.68 -3.07
N LYS A 104 -6.52 14.85 -2.04
CA LYS A 104 -7.46 15.11 -0.93
C LYS A 104 -6.78 15.78 0.26
N LYS A 105 -7.58 16.36 1.18
CA LYS A 105 -7.10 17.08 2.37
C LYS A 105 -6.48 16.17 3.43
N PHE A 106 -6.89 14.91 3.48
CA PHE A 106 -6.45 13.89 4.44
C PHE A 106 -6.50 12.51 3.82
N LEU A 107 -5.91 11.53 4.49
CA LEU A 107 -5.92 10.14 4.08
C LEU A 107 -7.15 9.41 4.63
N SER A 108 -7.73 8.57 3.79
CA SER A 108 -8.79 7.64 4.16
C SER A 108 -8.41 6.23 3.72
N ALA A 109 -9.19 5.23 4.10
CA ALA A 109 -8.96 3.84 3.71
C ALA A 109 -10.25 3.11 3.36
N LEU A 110 -10.15 2.22 2.38
CA LEU A 110 -11.12 1.15 2.18
C LEU A 110 -10.56 -0.12 2.84
N ILE A 111 -11.37 -0.80 3.62
CA ILE A 111 -11.01 -2.01 4.36
C ILE A 111 -11.98 -3.11 3.97
N VAL A 112 -11.49 -4.33 3.79
CA VAL A 112 -12.31 -5.53 3.65
C VAL A 112 -11.95 -6.52 4.76
N LEU A 113 -12.97 -7.26 5.23
CA LEU A 113 -12.79 -8.28 6.25
C LEU A 113 -12.01 -9.48 5.70
N ASP A 114 -11.38 -10.21 6.61
CA ASP A 114 -10.64 -11.42 6.27
C ASP A 114 -11.60 -12.59 6.06
N GLY A 115 -11.69 -13.08 4.82
CA GLY A 115 -12.48 -14.24 4.46
C GLY A 115 -11.81 -15.59 4.74
N ASP A 116 -10.51 -15.58 5.05
CA ASP A 116 -9.72 -16.82 5.27
C ASP A 116 -9.80 -17.36 6.71
N GLY A 117 -10.80 -16.93 7.49
CA GLY A 117 -11.12 -17.46 8.81
C GLY A 117 -10.80 -16.54 10.00
N GLY A 118 -10.05 -15.46 9.81
CA GLY A 118 -9.75 -14.52 10.89
C GLY A 118 -11.01 -13.79 11.38
N ALA A 119 -11.85 -13.30 10.45
CA ALA A 119 -13.11 -12.67 10.82
C ALA A 119 -14.10 -13.67 11.45
N GLU A 120 -14.15 -14.93 10.98
CA GLU A 120 -14.99 -15.97 11.59
C GLU A 120 -14.57 -16.27 13.02
N LYS A 121 -13.27 -16.46 13.24
CA LYS A 121 -12.72 -16.70 14.58
C LYS A 121 -13.06 -15.54 15.52
N TRP A 122 -12.79 -14.31 15.09
CA TRP A 122 -13.09 -13.12 15.88
C TRP A 122 -14.60 -13.00 16.20
N ALA A 123 -15.47 -13.27 15.23
CA ALA A 123 -16.92 -13.24 15.40
C ALA A 123 -17.38 -14.23 16.48
N ASN A 124 -16.88 -15.47 16.44
CA ASN A 124 -17.16 -16.49 17.44
C ASN A 124 -16.71 -16.10 18.85
N GLU A 125 -15.51 -15.52 18.98
CA GLU A 125 -14.95 -15.08 20.27
C GLU A 125 -15.71 -13.88 20.86
N ASN A 126 -16.30 -13.03 20.01
CA ASN A 126 -16.98 -11.79 20.43
C ASN A 126 -18.51 -11.86 20.40
N GLY A 127 -19.08 -13.05 20.12
CA GLY A 127 -20.53 -13.28 20.08
C GLY A 127 -21.23 -12.48 18.99
N VAL A 128 -20.62 -12.42 17.81
CA VAL A 128 -21.15 -11.80 16.58
C VAL A 128 -21.42 -12.92 15.59
N ASP A 129 -22.55 -12.87 14.89
CA ASP A 129 -22.86 -13.83 13.84
C ASP A 129 -21.92 -13.61 12.64
N TYR A 130 -21.26 -14.70 12.20
CA TYR A 130 -20.35 -14.63 11.05
C TYR A 130 -21.13 -14.52 9.75
N ASN A 131 -21.14 -13.32 9.19
CA ASN A 131 -21.57 -13.00 7.84
C ASN A 131 -20.91 -11.69 7.44
N ILE A 132 -20.07 -11.70 6.41
CA ILE A 132 -19.26 -10.55 5.99
C ILE A 132 -20.13 -9.30 5.74
N GLU A 133 -21.29 -9.45 5.11
CA GLU A 133 -22.18 -8.32 4.80
C GLU A 133 -22.75 -7.67 6.08
N THR A 134 -23.21 -8.47 7.04
CA THR A 134 -23.74 -7.95 8.31
C THR A 134 -22.64 -7.46 9.23
N MET A 135 -21.50 -8.13 9.26
CA MET A 135 -20.33 -7.74 10.04
C MET A 135 -19.79 -6.38 9.61
N SER A 136 -19.82 -6.04 8.31
CA SER A 136 -19.35 -4.74 7.82
C SER A 136 -20.13 -3.54 8.37
N LYS A 137 -21.32 -3.77 8.90
CA LYS A 137 -22.21 -2.76 9.52
C LYS A 137 -22.35 -2.94 11.04
N ASN A 138 -21.71 -3.95 11.62
CA ASN A 138 -21.81 -4.25 13.04
C ASN A 138 -20.97 -3.28 13.89
N GLU A 139 -21.58 -2.64 14.88
CA GLU A 139 -20.91 -1.63 15.71
C GLU A 139 -19.70 -2.18 16.47
N LYS A 140 -19.73 -3.44 16.94
CA LYS A 140 -18.58 -4.06 17.62
C LYS A 140 -17.39 -4.23 16.66
N VAL A 141 -17.67 -4.68 15.43
CA VAL A 141 -16.65 -4.86 14.38
C VAL A 141 -16.06 -3.50 14.02
N LEU A 142 -16.90 -2.49 13.77
CA LEU A 142 -16.47 -1.14 13.44
C LEU A 142 -15.62 -0.54 14.57
N SER A 143 -16.02 -0.71 15.83
CA SER A 143 -15.26 -0.23 16.99
C SER A 143 -13.90 -0.93 17.10
N ALA A 144 -13.83 -2.25 16.94
CA ALA A 144 -12.57 -2.98 17.01
C ALA A 144 -11.58 -2.56 15.91
N ILE A 145 -12.09 -2.34 14.69
CA ILE A 145 -11.26 -1.83 13.58
C ILE A 145 -10.82 -0.38 13.85
N GLN A 146 -11.72 0.49 14.35
CA GLN A 146 -11.40 1.88 14.69
C GLN A 146 -10.27 1.94 15.74
N ASP A 147 -10.40 1.17 16.82
CA ASP A 147 -9.39 1.13 17.88
C ASP A 147 -8.03 0.69 17.34
N HIS A 148 -8.00 -0.28 16.43
CA HIS A 148 -6.76 -0.75 15.81
C HIS A 148 -6.18 0.27 14.82
N VAL A 149 -7.02 0.96 14.05
CA VAL A 149 -6.61 2.07 13.17
C VAL A 149 -6.00 3.20 14.00
N ASP A 150 -6.61 3.57 15.13
CA ASP A 150 -6.12 4.63 16.00
C ASP A 150 -4.78 4.23 16.66
N GLN A 151 -4.65 2.97 17.10
CA GLN A 151 -3.38 2.44 17.59
C GLN A 151 -2.28 2.46 16.51
N SER A 152 -2.61 2.12 15.29
CA SER A 152 -1.68 2.15 14.14
C SER A 152 -1.31 3.58 13.77
N ASN A 153 -2.27 4.49 13.76
CA ASN A 153 -2.08 5.92 13.54
C ASN A 153 -1.11 6.54 14.56
N SER A 154 -1.11 6.06 15.82
CA SER A 154 -0.20 6.58 16.85
C SER A 154 1.28 6.33 16.56
N LYS A 155 1.60 5.40 15.65
CA LYS A 155 2.97 5.01 15.27
C LYS A 155 3.53 5.81 14.08
N VAL A 156 2.70 6.63 13.44
CA VAL A 156 3.07 7.40 12.24
C VAL A 156 2.83 8.88 12.44
N ALA A 157 3.44 9.71 11.59
CA ALA A 157 3.24 11.17 11.62
C ALA A 157 1.79 11.55 11.31
N ASN A 158 1.30 12.66 11.86
CA ASN A 158 -0.09 13.09 11.71
C ASN A 158 -0.57 13.19 10.24
N VAL A 159 0.33 13.58 9.34
CA VAL A 159 0.02 13.68 7.90
C VAL A 159 -0.15 12.31 7.22
N GLN A 160 0.34 11.24 7.83
CA GLN A 160 0.24 9.87 7.35
C GLN A 160 -0.96 9.12 7.94
N GLN A 161 -1.64 9.71 8.93
CA GLN A 161 -2.75 9.08 9.64
C GLN A 161 -4.00 8.99 8.78
N ILE A 162 -4.66 7.84 8.83
CA ILE A 162 -5.99 7.63 8.27
C ILE A 162 -7.00 8.34 9.17
N LYS A 163 -7.81 9.23 8.60
CA LYS A 163 -8.82 10.01 9.33
C LYS A 163 -10.23 9.42 9.22
N LYS A 164 -10.51 8.70 8.14
CA LYS A 164 -11.77 7.99 7.93
C LYS A 164 -11.50 6.67 7.24
N PHE A 165 -12.36 5.69 7.44
CA PHE A 165 -12.36 4.47 6.64
C PHE A 165 -13.78 4.02 6.32
N THR A 166 -13.92 3.26 5.27
CA THR A 166 -15.14 2.53 4.92
C THR A 166 -14.84 1.04 4.96
N LEU A 167 -15.63 0.29 5.74
CA LEU A 167 -15.59 -1.15 5.75
C LEU A 167 -16.53 -1.68 4.68
N LEU A 168 -15.98 -2.35 3.68
CA LEU A 168 -16.74 -2.91 2.56
C LEU A 168 -17.34 -4.26 2.93
N SER A 169 -18.48 -4.58 2.31
CA SER A 169 -19.24 -5.81 2.56
C SER A 169 -18.86 -6.99 1.67
N ASN A 170 -17.80 -6.85 0.86
CA ASN A 170 -17.32 -7.87 -0.06
C ASN A 170 -15.82 -8.06 0.10
N GLU A 171 -15.35 -9.24 -0.22
CA GLU A 171 -13.92 -9.56 -0.27
C GLU A 171 -13.29 -9.10 -1.58
N TRP A 172 -11.98 -8.83 -1.54
CA TRP A 172 -11.18 -8.61 -2.73
C TRP A 172 -10.44 -9.88 -3.12
N THR A 173 -10.57 -10.28 -4.37
CA THR A 173 -9.96 -11.50 -4.90
C THR A 173 -9.26 -11.23 -6.24
N ASP A 174 -8.53 -12.22 -6.76
CA ASP A 174 -8.00 -12.20 -8.11
C ASP A 174 -9.10 -12.33 -9.16
N SER A 175 -10.14 -13.12 -8.87
CA SER A 175 -11.30 -13.32 -9.77
C SER A 175 -12.20 -12.10 -9.86
N SER A 176 -12.39 -11.36 -8.77
CA SER A 176 -13.12 -10.07 -8.78
C SER A 176 -12.28 -8.91 -9.33
N GLY A 177 -10.97 -9.09 -9.40
CA GLY A 177 -10.05 -8.22 -10.11
C GLY A 177 -9.28 -7.21 -9.26
N GLU A 178 -9.57 -7.04 -7.98
CA GLU A 178 -8.87 -6.13 -7.08
C GLU A 178 -7.47 -6.62 -6.71
N LEU A 179 -7.26 -7.94 -6.75
CA LEU A 179 -5.96 -8.53 -6.50
C LEU A 179 -5.33 -9.09 -7.79
N THR A 180 -4.03 -9.26 -7.77
CA THR A 180 -3.33 -10.09 -8.76
C THR A 180 -3.39 -11.56 -8.33
N PRO A 181 -3.08 -12.55 -9.23
CA PRO A 181 -2.95 -13.95 -8.82
C PRO A 181 -1.92 -14.20 -7.71
N SER A 182 -1.00 -13.26 -7.48
CA SER A 182 -0.04 -13.28 -6.36
C SER A 182 -0.52 -12.48 -5.14
N LEU A 183 -1.83 -12.21 -5.05
CA LEU A 183 -2.52 -11.51 -3.96
C LEU A 183 -2.02 -10.07 -3.71
N LYS A 184 -1.45 -9.42 -4.73
CA LYS A 184 -1.05 -8.02 -4.66
C LYS A 184 -2.21 -7.12 -5.05
N LEU A 185 -2.43 -6.06 -4.29
CA LEU A 185 -3.49 -5.08 -4.51
C LEU A 185 -3.28 -4.29 -5.81
N LYS A 186 -4.33 -4.20 -6.62
CA LYS A 186 -4.41 -3.35 -7.82
C LYS A 186 -5.11 -2.05 -7.45
N ARG A 187 -4.36 -1.09 -6.89
CA ARG A 187 -4.89 0.18 -6.37
C ARG A 187 -5.76 0.95 -7.36
N HIS A 188 -5.37 0.98 -8.65
CA HIS A 188 -6.15 1.67 -9.68
C HIS A 188 -7.53 1.05 -9.88
N VAL A 189 -7.65 -0.30 -9.85
CA VAL A 189 -8.93 -1.01 -9.95
C VAL A 189 -9.81 -0.70 -8.75
N VAL A 190 -9.22 -0.71 -7.54
CA VAL A 190 -9.95 -0.37 -6.30
C VAL A 190 -10.42 1.08 -6.33
N ALA A 191 -9.55 2.01 -6.72
CA ALA A 191 -9.90 3.44 -6.78
C ALA A 191 -11.03 3.72 -7.77
N GLU A 192 -11.02 3.07 -8.94
CA GLU A 192 -12.06 3.20 -9.96
C GLU A 192 -13.38 2.55 -9.53
N ARG A 193 -13.32 1.32 -8.98
CA ARG A 193 -14.52 0.56 -8.63
C ARG A 193 -15.29 1.13 -7.44
N TYR A 194 -14.57 1.69 -6.47
CA TYR A 194 -15.12 2.20 -5.21
C TYR A 194 -15.06 3.74 -5.13
N GLU A 195 -15.11 4.41 -6.28
CA GLU A 195 -15.07 5.89 -6.36
C GLU A 195 -16.15 6.55 -5.50
N ASN A 196 -17.38 6.01 -5.50
CA ASN A 196 -18.48 6.54 -4.72
C ASN A 196 -18.24 6.46 -3.20
N GLU A 197 -17.75 5.32 -2.72
CA GLU A 197 -17.40 5.11 -1.31
C GLU A 197 -16.24 6.00 -0.88
N ILE A 198 -15.27 6.20 -1.79
CA ILE A 198 -14.15 7.10 -1.56
C ILE A 198 -14.65 8.54 -1.45
N GLU A 199 -15.42 9.03 -2.41
CA GLU A 199 -15.92 10.40 -2.39
C GLU A 199 -16.81 10.68 -1.17
N ALA A 200 -17.66 9.74 -0.77
CA ALA A 200 -18.51 9.86 0.42
C ALA A 200 -17.70 10.13 1.70
N MET A 201 -16.49 9.58 1.85
CA MET A 201 -15.63 9.85 2.99
C MET A 201 -15.17 11.32 3.06
N TYR A 202 -15.14 12.04 1.93
CA TYR A 202 -14.68 13.42 1.86
C TYR A 202 -15.81 14.46 1.81
N GLU A 203 -17.03 14.07 1.41
CA GLU A 203 -18.18 14.99 1.33
C GLU A 203 -18.62 15.54 2.70
N GLU A 204 -18.55 14.75 3.74
CA GLU A 204 -18.90 15.16 5.12
C GLU A 204 -17.87 16.12 5.76
N ALA A 205 -16.77 16.42 5.07
CA ALA A 205 -15.67 17.26 5.58
C ALA A 205 -15.69 18.71 5.02
N LYS A 206 -16.84 19.12 4.45
CA LYS A 206 -17.03 20.49 3.93
C LYS A 206 -17.49 21.46 5.01
#